data_be1a19c224a4926ee369a3dd0390b84e
#
_entry.id   be1a19c224a4926ee369a3dd0390b84e
#
_cell.length_a   1.000
_cell.length_b   1.000
_cell.length_c   1.000
_cell.angle_alpha   90.00
_cell.angle_beta   90.00
_cell.angle_gamma   90.00
#
_symmetry.space_group_name_H-M   'P 1'
#
loop_
_entity.id
_entity.type
_entity.pdbx_description
1 polymer ?
#
loop_
_entity_poly.entity_id
_entity_poly.type
_entity_poly.pdbx_seq_one_letter_code
_entity_poly.pdbx_strand_id
1 'polypeptide(L)'
;MLPSIVTPFIAAMLASWVALLLHELAHSAAAELVGVRIWGMRLGMGPTIWKGSFNGRELHIGAFPFLGAVQLLDEDAGAIGYRDIVSGRWRFEWGPDAWRAPIISAAGGVSNLFGMVLFLVTWELGGEPGMGSFMGQLLLFGIVTNFSGYLNLLPWSKSDGGHLLAHLYAAKLLRPVRAMS
;
A
#
# COMPACT_ATOMS: atom_id res chain seq x y z
N MET A 1 30.03 17.89 -11.79
CA MET A 1 28.57 18.13 -11.61
C MET A 1 27.83 17.01 -12.31
N LEU A 2 26.93 16.29 -11.63
CA LEU A 2 26.02 15.35 -12.28
C LEU A 2 25.13 16.14 -13.26
N PRO A 3 24.77 15.54 -14.42
CA PRO A 3 23.84 16.18 -15.35
C PRO A 3 22.56 16.62 -14.62
N SER A 4 22.00 17.76 -14.99
CA SER A 4 20.85 18.39 -14.32
C SER A 4 19.61 17.50 -14.17
N ILE A 5 19.50 16.44 -14.97
CA ILE A 5 18.39 15.47 -14.94
C ILE A 5 18.64 14.28 -14.01
N VAL A 6 19.89 13.95 -13.69
CA VAL A 6 20.24 12.74 -12.90
C VAL A 6 19.85 12.93 -11.43
N THR A 7 20.10 14.11 -10.88
CA THR A 7 19.77 14.39 -9.48
C THR A 7 18.28 14.26 -9.16
N PRO A 8 17.35 14.89 -9.91
CA PRO A 8 15.91 14.71 -9.64
C PRO A 8 15.44 13.28 -9.88
N PHE A 9 16.02 12.57 -10.85
CA PHE A 9 15.67 11.18 -11.08
C PHE A 9 16.05 10.30 -9.87
N ILE A 10 17.26 10.44 -9.34
CA ILE A 10 17.69 9.69 -8.14
C ILE A 10 16.81 10.05 -6.94
N ALA A 11 16.53 11.33 -6.73
CA ALA A 11 15.67 11.79 -5.64
C ALA A 11 14.25 11.18 -5.73
N ALA A 12 13.66 11.18 -6.94
CA ALA A 12 12.35 10.60 -7.18
C ALA A 12 12.33 9.09 -6.93
N MET A 13 13.34 8.38 -7.42
CA MET A 13 13.45 6.92 -7.21
C MET A 13 13.60 6.57 -5.73
N LEU A 14 14.46 7.27 -4.99
CA LEU A 14 14.64 7.05 -3.56
C LEU A 14 13.36 7.36 -2.77
N ALA A 15 12.72 8.49 -3.03
CA ALA A 15 11.46 8.87 -2.39
C ALA A 15 10.37 7.81 -2.65
N SER A 16 10.27 7.32 -3.89
CA SER A 16 9.29 6.29 -4.26
C SER A 16 9.58 4.95 -3.56
N TRP A 17 10.84 4.52 -3.46
CA TRP A 17 11.20 3.31 -2.73
C TRP A 17 10.89 3.40 -1.24
N VAL A 18 11.18 4.56 -0.61
CA VAL A 18 10.86 4.77 0.81
C VAL A 18 9.35 4.78 1.03
N ALA A 19 8.60 5.50 0.21
CA ALA A 19 7.15 5.56 0.32
C ALA A 19 6.50 4.18 0.14
N LEU A 20 6.93 3.42 -0.89
CA LEU A 20 6.45 2.07 -1.13
C LEU A 20 6.77 1.12 0.02
N LEU A 21 8.01 1.15 0.52
CA LEU A 21 8.43 0.30 1.64
C LEU A 21 7.58 0.56 2.89
N LEU A 22 7.37 1.83 3.25
CA LEU A 22 6.56 2.20 4.41
C LEU A 22 5.09 1.77 4.22
N HIS A 23 4.56 1.91 3.02
CA HIS A 23 3.22 1.48 2.66
C HIS A 23 3.01 -0.04 2.88
N GLU A 24 3.89 -0.87 2.32
CA GLU A 24 3.78 -2.32 2.46
C GLU A 24 4.09 -2.81 3.88
N LEU A 25 5.02 -2.15 4.58
CA LEU A 25 5.27 -2.43 5.99
C LEU A 25 4.06 -2.10 6.87
N ALA A 26 3.31 -1.06 6.55
CA ALA A 26 2.08 -0.72 7.28
C ALA A 26 1.00 -1.79 7.11
N HIS A 27 0.81 -2.30 5.88
CA HIS A 27 -0.07 -3.46 5.64
C HIS A 27 0.38 -4.69 6.44
N SER A 28 1.69 -4.96 6.43
CA SER A 28 2.26 -6.09 7.17
C SER A 28 2.08 -5.95 8.67
N ALA A 29 2.36 -4.76 9.23
CA ALA A 29 2.18 -4.49 10.65
C ALA A 29 0.70 -4.59 11.06
N ALA A 30 -0.21 -4.06 10.24
CA ALA A 30 -1.64 -4.18 10.48
C ALA A 30 -2.10 -5.65 10.47
N ALA A 31 -1.63 -6.44 9.51
CA ALA A 31 -1.93 -7.87 9.45
C ALA A 31 -1.47 -8.61 10.71
N GLU A 32 -0.24 -8.37 11.16
CA GLU A 32 0.28 -8.96 12.40
C GLU A 32 -0.52 -8.54 13.63
N LEU A 33 -0.86 -7.25 13.75
CA LEU A 33 -1.63 -6.72 14.88
C LEU A 33 -3.02 -7.34 14.98
N VAL A 34 -3.65 -7.67 13.86
CA VAL A 34 -4.96 -8.33 13.85
C VAL A 34 -4.88 -9.85 13.77
N GLY A 35 -3.66 -10.42 13.85
CA GLY A 35 -3.44 -11.87 13.90
C GLY A 35 -3.60 -12.58 12.55
N VAL A 36 -3.38 -11.87 11.44
CA VAL A 36 -3.38 -12.45 10.08
C VAL A 36 -1.95 -12.80 9.67
N ARG A 37 -1.75 -14.05 9.26
CA ARG A 37 -0.43 -14.51 8.82
C ARG A 37 -0.08 -13.96 7.45
N ILE A 38 1.18 -13.53 7.33
CA ILE A 38 1.75 -13.06 6.07
C ILE A 38 2.57 -14.20 5.47
N TRP A 39 2.25 -14.55 4.25
CA TRP A 39 2.98 -15.55 3.49
C TRP A 39 4.19 -14.96 2.77
N GLY A 40 4.05 -13.76 2.22
CA GLY A 40 5.12 -13.08 1.51
C GLY A 40 4.85 -11.61 1.26
N MET A 41 5.84 -10.94 0.71
CA MET A 41 5.77 -9.53 0.33
C MET A 41 6.46 -9.32 -1.02
N ARG A 42 5.86 -8.50 -1.85
CA ARG A 42 6.48 -8.00 -3.07
C ARG A 42 6.61 -6.49 -3.01
N LEU A 43 7.82 -5.98 -3.17
CA LEU A 43 8.12 -4.56 -3.28
C LEU A 43 8.46 -4.22 -4.72
N GLY A 44 7.70 -3.34 -5.33
CA GLY A 44 7.94 -2.87 -6.69
C GLY A 44 7.46 -3.82 -7.79
N MET A 45 7.38 -3.26 -8.98
CA MET A 45 6.95 -3.95 -10.19
C MET A 45 8.10 -4.24 -11.15
N GLY A 46 7.78 -4.90 -12.27
CA GLY A 46 8.73 -5.29 -13.29
C GLY A 46 9.46 -6.60 -12.97
N PRO A 47 10.59 -6.87 -13.62
CA PRO A 47 11.37 -8.08 -13.37
C PRO A 47 11.87 -8.09 -11.92
N THR A 48 11.85 -9.27 -11.30
CA THR A 48 12.37 -9.45 -9.95
C THR A 48 13.89 -9.36 -9.99
N ILE A 49 14.47 -8.35 -9.33
CA ILE A 49 15.89 -8.12 -9.24
C ILE A 49 16.50 -8.80 -8.01
N TRP A 50 15.67 -9.09 -7.02
CA TRP A 50 16.10 -9.83 -5.84
C TRP A 50 14.94 -10.66 -5.27
N LYS A 51 15.26 -11.88 -4.84
CA LYS A 51 14.36 -12.80 -4.14
C LYS A 51 15.07 -13.38 -2.93
N GLY A 52 14.41 -13.36 -1.79
CA GLY A 52 14.92 -13.93 -0.55
C GLY A 52 13.82 -14.32 0.39
N SER A 53 14.18 -14.68 1.62
CA SER A 53 13.22 -14.90 2.70
C SER A 53 13.66 -14.17 3.95
N PHE A 54 12.69 -13.67 4.69
CA PHE A 54 12.92 -13.04 5.99
C PHE A 54 11.88 -13.58 6.99
N ASN A 55 12.35 -14.16 8.08
CA ASN A 55 11.49 -14.81 9.08
C ASN A 55 10.51 -15.84 8.48
N GLY A 56 10.96 -16.62 7.51
CA GLY A 56 10.15 -17.64 6.85
C GLY A 56 9.16 -17.11 5.81
N ARG A 57 9.13 -15.80 5.56
CA ARG A 57 8.27 -15.15 4.56
C ARG A 57 9.05 -14.87 3.29
N GLU A 58 8.44 -15.08 2.15
CA GLU A 58 9.07 -14.74 0.87
C GLU A 58 9.09 -13.22 0.67
N LEU A 59 10.24 -12.68 0.24
CA LEU A 59 10.39 -11.27 -0.13
C LEU A 59 10.92 -11.18 -1.56
N HIS A 60 10.18 -10.49 -2.41
CA HIS A 60 10.54 -10.21 -3.79
C HIS A 60 10.69 -8.71 -4.01
N ILE A 61 11.77 -8.29 -4.65
CA ILE A 61 11.99 -6.89 -5.02
C ILE A 61 11.97 -6.80 -6.55
N GLY A 62 11.07 -5.99 -7.07
CA GLY A 62 10.98 -5.66 -8.50
C GLY A 62 11.96 -4.56 -8.88
N ALA A 63 12.12 -4.29 -10.17
CA ALA A 63 13.06 -3.29 -10.68
C ALA A 63 12.59 -1.83 -10.45
N PHE A 64 11.28 -1.60 -10.36
CA PHE A 64 10.71 -0.25 -10.28
C PHE A 64 9.90 -0.08 -9.00
N PRO A 65 10.02 1.07 -8.28
CA PRO A 65 9.34 1.33 -7.01
C PRO A 65 7.87 1.75 -7.19
N PHE A 66 7.16 1.03 -8.03
CA PHE A 66 5.73 1.24 -8.24
C PHE A 66 5.01 -0.06 -7.92
N LEU A 67 3.90 0.04 -7.21
CA LEU A 67 3.11 -1.08 -6.75
C LEU A 67 3.90 -2.08 -5.88
N GLY A 68 3.26 -2.49 -4.83
CA GLY A 68 3.70 -3.56 -3.95
C GLY A 68 2.52 -4.48 -3.65
N ALA A 69 2.76 -5.52 -2.88
CA ALA A 69 1.71 -6.39 -2.39
C ALA A 69 2.18 -7.16 -1.17
N VAL A 70 1.38 -7.19 -0.14
CA VAL A 70 1.50 -8.13 0.97
C VAL A 70 0.60 -9.32 0.69
N GLN A 71 1.18 -10.51 0.70
CA GLN A 71 0.45 -11.76 0.47
C GLN A 71 0.00 -12.33 1.82
N LEU A 72 -1.31 -12.28 2.05
CA LEU A 72 -1.93 -12.77 3.28
C LEU A 72 -2.43 -14.19 3.06
N LEU A 73 -2.55 -14.95 4.14
CA LEU A 73 -3.34 -16.17 4.13
C LEU A 73 -4.81 -15.78 4.26
N ASP A 74 -5.57 -15.96 3.19
CA ASP A 74 -6.98 -15.56 3.08
C ASP A 74 -7.86 -16.15 4.18
N GLU A 75 -7.56 -17.36 4.61
CA GLU A 75 -8.26 -18.05 5.71
C GLU A 75 -8.19 -17.26 7.03
N ASP A 76 -7.03 -16.65 7.32
CA ASP A 76 -6.84 -15.88 8.55
C ASP A 76 -7.51 -14.49 8.47
N ALA A 77 -7.66 -13.94 7.27
CA ALA A 77 -8.35 -12.66 7.06
C ALA A 77 -9.88 -12.79 7.12
N GLY A 78 -10.39 -14.01 7.34
CA GLY A 78 -11.83 -14.26 7.41
C GLY A 78 -12.53 -14.21 6.05
N ALA A 79 -11.76 -14.23 4.96
CA ALA A 79 -12.28 -14.23 3.60
C ALA A 79 -11.85 -15.51 2.91
N ILE A 80 -12.81 -16.36 2.56
CA ILE A 80 -12.58 -17.50 1.68
C ILE A 80 -12.98 -17.08 0.29
N GLY A 81 -11.99 -16.76 -0.54
CA GLY A 81 -12.20 -16.48 -1.96
C GLY A 81 -12.30 -17.79 -2.74
N TYR A 82 -13.41 -18.03 -3.42
CA TYR A 82 -13.50 -19.10 -4.40
C TYR A 82 -14.00 -18.57 -5.74
N ARG A 83 -13.49 -19.15 -6.80
CA ARG A 83 -13.97 -18.86 -8.13
C ARG A 83 -15.22 -19.66 -8.40
N ASP A 84 -16.35 -19.00 -8.54
CA ASP A 84 -17.59 -19.66 -8.97
C ASP A 84 -17.39 -20.23 -10.37
N ILE A 85 -17.46 -21.56 -10.47
CA ILE A 85 -17.20 -22.33 -11.71
C ILE A 85 -18.24 -21.99 -12.79
N VAL A 86 -19.46 -21.66 -12.39
CA VAL A 86 -20.58 -21.40 -13.32
C VAL A 86 -20.51 -19.99 -13.89
N SER A 87 -20.28 -18.98 -13.05
CA SER A 87 -20.24 -17.56 -13.49
C SER A 87 -18.86 -17.06 -13.83
N GLY A 88 -17.80 -17.82 -13.49
CA GLY A 88 -16.41 -17.38 -13.63
C GLY A 88 -16.03 -16.21 -12.71
N ARG A 89 -16.93 -15.76 -11.85
CA ARG A 89 -16.74 -14.64 -10.95
C ARG A 89 -16.11 -15.11 -9.64
N TRP A 90 -15.28 -14.26 -9.05
CA TRP A 90 -14.80 -14.45 -7.69
C TRP A 90 -15.95 -14.16 -6.72
N ARG A 91 -16.24 -15.12 -5.86
CA ARG A 91 -17.11 -14.95 -4.69
C ARG A 91 -16.26 -15.03 -3.45
N PHE A 92 -16.58 -14.21 -2.47
CA PHE A 92 -15.93 -14.22 -1.18
C PHE A 92 -16.99 -14.53 -0.13
N GLU A 93 -16.74 -15.58 0.64
CA GLU A 93 -17.51 -15.86 1.85
C GLU A 93 -16.74 -15.29 3.04
N TRP A 94 -17.41 -14.50 3.85
CA TRP A 94 -16.81 -13.76 4.93
C TRP A 94 -17.20 -14.41 6.26
N GLY A 95 -16.18 -14.84 7.00
CA GLY A 95 -16.32 -15.39 8.34
C GLY A 95 -16.44 -14.29 9.42
N PRO A 96 -16.49 -14.70 10.69
CA PRO A 96 -16.59 -13.79 11.83
C PRO A 96 -15.41 -12.82 11.94
N ASP A 97 -14.27 -13.16 11.37
CA ASP A 97 -13.02 -12.38 11.40
C ASP A 97 -12.88 -11.39 10.23
N ALA A 98 -13.92 -11.23 9.42
CA ALA A 98 -13.91 -10.32 8.25
C ALA A 98 -13.59 -8.85 8.59
N TRP A 99 -13.72 -8.45 9.86
CA TRP A 99 -13.36 -7.11 10.34
C TRP A 99 -11.85 -6.82 10.25
N ARG A 100 -11.00 -7.86 10.14
CA ARG A 100 -9.53 -7.72 10.03
C ARG A 100 -9.12 -7.12 8.69
N ALA A 101 -9.74 -7.54 7.61
CA ALA A 101 -9.39 -7.14 6.27
C ALA A 101 -9.51 -5.62 5.99
N PRO A 102 -10.56 -4.89 6.45
CA PRO A 102 -10.63 -3.43 6.34
C PRO A 102 -9.45 -2.70 7.00
N ILE A 103 -9.01 -3.16 8.17
CA ILE A 103 -7.89 -2.58 8.90
C ILE A 103 -6.61 -2.71 8.10
N ILE A 104 -6.36 -3.90 7.57
CA ILE A 104 -5.18 -4.16 6.74
C ILE A 104 -5.22 -3.30 5.47
N SER A 105 -6.36 -3.27 4.77
CA SER A 105 -6.52 -2.50 3.53
C SER A 105 -6.33 -0.98 3.73
N ALA A 106 -6.71 -0.43 4.87
CA ALA A 106 -6.55 1.00 5.15
C ALA A 106 -5.10 1.37 5.50
N ALA A 107 -4.32 0.44 6.06
CA ALA A 107 -3.04 0.73 6.71
C ALA A 107 -2.01 1.37 5.78
N GLY A 108 -1.89 0.90 4.53
CA GLY A 108 -0.95 1.44 3.55
C GLY A 108 -1.22 2.90 3.23
N GLY A 109 -2.47 3.23 2.87
CA GLY A 109 -2.84 4.61 2.56
C GLY A 109 -2.75 5.54 3.77
N VAL A 110 -3.05 5.06 4.98
CA VAL A 110 -2.86 5.81 6.23
C VAL A 110 -1.38 6.10 6.46
N SER A 111 -0.48 5.12 6.24
CA SER A 111 0.97 5.33 6.37
C SER A 111 1.48 6.39 5.40
N ASN A 112 0.96 6.43 4.17
CA ASN A 112 1.31 7.46 3.21
C ASN A 112 0.85 8.86 3.65
N LEU A 113 -0.31 9.00 4.29
CA LEU A 113 -0.73 10.27 4.88
C LEU A 113 0.28 10.75 5.94
N PHE A 114 0.72 9.85 6.84
CA PHE A 114 1.77 10.17 7.81
C PHE A 114 3.09 10.52 7.14
N GLY A 115 3.51 9.77 6.12
CA GLY A 115 4.71 10.05 5.33
C GLY A 115 4.66 11.44 4.70
N MET A 116 3.54 11.80 4.09
CA MET A 116 3.34 13.13 3.50
C MET A 116 3.49 14.23 4.54
N VAL A 117 2.83 14.08 5.70
CA VAL A 117 2.94 15.06 6.80
C VAL A 117 4.36 15.16 7.30
N LEU A 118 5.07 14.05 7.47
CA LEU A 118 6.47 14.05 7.90
C LEU A 118 7.37 14.79 6.92
N PHE A 119 7.22 14.56 5.62
CA PHE A 119 7.99 15.28 4.59
C PHE A 119 7.67 16.78 4.57
N LEU A 120 6.39 17.16 4.73
CA LEU A 120 5.98 18.58 4.84
C LEU A 120 6.59 19.25 6.07
N VAL A 121 6.51 18.63 7.24
CA VAL A 121 7.12 19.16 8.47
C VAL A 121 8.64 19.30 8.32
N THR A 122 9.28 18.31 7.70
CA THR A 122 10.73 18.36 7.44
C THR A 122 11.09 19.49 6.48
N TRP A 123 10.25 19.75 5.49
CA TRP A 123 10.40 20.89 4.57
C TRP A 123 10.36 22.23 5.31
N GLU A 124 9.32 22.45 6.12
CA GLU A 124 9.13 23.66 6.89
C GLU A 124 10.26 23.90 7.92
N LEU A 125 10.57 22.87 8.73
CA LEU A 125 11.61 22.95 9.75
C LEU A 125 13.03 23.04 9.16
N GLY A 126 13.23 22.49 7.96
CA GLY A 126 14.51 22.51 7.25
C GLY A 126 14.85 23.86 6.58
N GLY A 127 14.00 24.89 6.73
CA GLY A 127 14.22 26.21 6.16
C GLY A 127 13.99 26.25 4.65
N GLU A 128 13.00 25.50 4.15
CA GLU A 128 12.58 25.48 2.74
C GLU A 128 13.76 25.25 1.78
N PRO A 129 14.37 24.05 1.76
CA PRO A 129 15.52 23.79 0.92
C PRO A 129 15.16 24.04 -0.55
N GLY A 130 15.99 24.85 -1.23
CA GLY A 130 15.73 25.23 -2.62
C GLY A 130 15.56 24.01 -3.54
N MET A 131 14.64 24.13 -4.50
CA MET A 131 14.30 23.06 -5.47
C MET A 131 15.50 22.61 -6.33
N GLY A 132 16.57 23.41 -6.42
CA GLY A 132 17.81 23.04 -7.06
C GLY A 132 18.71 22.13 -6.23
N SER A 133 18.43 21.96 -4.94
CA SER A 133 19.18 21.08 -4.05
C SER A 133 18.64 19.64 -4.12
N PHE A 134 19.51 18.65 -3.89
CA PHE A 134 19.10 17.26 -3.79
C PHE A 134 18.06 17.05 -2.66
N MET A 135 18.27 17.69 -1.51
CA MET A 135 17.35 17.60 -0.38
C MET A 135 15.96 18.17 -0.72
N GLY A 136 15.88 19.34 -1.36
CA GLY A 136 14.62 19.92 -1.79
C GLY A 136 13.87 19.03 -2.77
N GLN A 137 14.59 18.44 -3.73
CA GLN A 137 14.01 17.47 -4.67
C GLN A 137 13.52 16.20 -3.96
N LEU A 138 14.31 15.65 -3.03
CA LEU A 138 13.95 14.45 -2.27
C LEU A 138 12.67 14.68 -1.44
N LEU A 139 12.58 15.82 -0.75
CA LEU A 139 11.41 16.17 0.06
C LEU A 139 10.18 16.38 -0.82
N LEU A 140 10.31 17.11 -1.93
CA LEU A 140 9.21 17.31 -2.87
C LEU A 140 8.68 15.98 -3.42
N PHE A 141 9.57 15.13 -3.93
CA PHE A 141 9.16 13.82 -4.44
C PHE A 141 8.59 12.93 -3.33
N GLY A 142 9.10 13.05 -2.10
CA GLY A 142 8.54 12.39 -0.93
C GLY A 142 7.10 12.81 -0.65
N ILE A 143 6.80 14.10 -0.70
CA ILE A 143 5.43 14.63 -0.56
C ILE A 143 4.53 14.10 -1.68
N VAL A 144 4.96 14.24 -2.94
CA VAL A 144 4.16 13.84 -4.12
C VAL A 144 3.87 12.34 -4.14
N THR A 145 4.89 11.51 -3.85
CA THR A 145 4.71 10.04 -3.85
C THR A 145 3.80 9.58 -2.72
N ASN A 146 3.96 10.13 -1.53
CA ASN A 146 3.08 9.79 -0.41
C ASN A 146 1.66 10.32 -0.63
N PHE A 147 1.47 11.50 -1.21
CA PHE A 147 0.15 11.98 -1.62
C PHE A 147 -0.50 11.03 -2.64
N SER A 148 0.24 10.61 -3.66
CA SER A 148 -0.24 9.63 -4.65
C SER A 148 -0.61 8.30 -4.01
N GLY A 149 0.20 7.82 -3.06
CA GLY A 149 -0.10 6.61 -2.28
C GLY A 149 -1.32 6.77 -1.35
N TYR A 150 -1.53 7.95 -0.77
CA TYR A 150 -2.73 8.25 -0.01
C TYR A 150 -3.99 8.20 -0.89
N LEU A 151 -3.92 8.70 -2.14
CA LEU A 151 -5.03 8.60 -3.10
C LEU A 151 -5.43 7.14 -3.42
N ASN A 152 -4.57 6.17 -3.11
CA ASN A 152 -4.91 4.75 -3.21
C ASN A 152 -6.03 4.33 -2.25
N LEU A 153 -6.39 5.15 -1.25
CA LEU A 153 -7.60 4.97 -0.43
C LEU A 153 -8.91 5.35 -1.15
N LEU A 154 -8.85 5.96 -2.33
CA LEU A 154 -10.04 6.18 -3.12
C LEU A 154 -10.60 4.84 -3.62
N PRO A 155 -11.92 4.68 -3.70
CA PRO A 155 -12.57 3.39 -3.94
C PRO A 155 -12.53 2.97 -5.42
N TRP A 156 -11.34 2.86 -6.00
CA TRP A 156 -11.13 2.30 -7.32
C TRP A 156 -11.00 0.78 -7.26
N SER A 157 -11.34 0.08 -8.35
CA SER A 157 -11.52 -1.38 -8.36
C SER A 157 -10.29 -2.22 -7.99
N LYS A 158 -9.09 -1.64 -8.01
CA LYS A 158 -7.82 -2.33 -7.69
C LYS A 158 -6.98 -1.56 -6.67
N SER A 159 -7.56 -0.57 -6.00
CA SER A 159 -6.92 0.22 -4.96
C SER A 159 -7.20 -0.36 -3.58
N ASP A 160 -6.40 0.04 -2.58
CA ASP A 160 -6.67 -0.31 -1.18
C ASP A 160 -8.04 0.20 -0.73
N GLY A 161 -8.46 1.38 -1.21
CA GLY A 161 -9.78 1.93 -0.95
C GLY A 161 -10.90 1.10 -1.56
N GLY A 162 -10.68 0.54 -2.76
CA GLY A 162 -11.62 -0.41 -3.36
C GLY A 162 -11.73 -1.70 -2.57
N HIS A 163 -10.62 -2.26 -2.13
CA HIS A 163 -10.57 -3.41 -1.24
C HIS A 163 -11.19 -3.09 0.13
N LEU A 164 -10.84 -1.95 0.73
CA LEU A 164 -11.41 -1.47 1.98
C LEU A 164 -12.93 -1.39 1.89
N LEU A 165 -13.48 -0.77 0.85
CA LEU A 165 -14.91 -0.65 0.66
C LEU A 165 -15.57 -2.03 0.51
N ALA A 166 -15.00 -2.92 -0.31
CA ALA A 166 -15.49 -4.28 -0.47
C ALA A 166 -15.50 -5.05 0.86
N HIS A 167 -14.43 -4.92 1.65
CA HIS A 167 -14.31 -5.56 2.95
C HIS A 167 -15.30 -4.99 3.98
N LEU A 168 -15.55 -3.67 3.99
CA LEU A 168 -16.56 -3.06 4.86
C LEU A 168 -17.97 -3.54 4.56
N TYR A 169 -18.31 -3.67 3.26
CA TYR A 169 -19.58 -4.28 2.85
C TYR A 169 -19.69 -5.74 3.28
N ALA A 170 -18.63 -6.50 3.07
CA ALA A 170 -18.59 -7.92 3.39
C ALA A 170 -18.66 -8.16 4.91
N ALA A 171 -17.96 -7.36 5.70
CA ALA A 171 -18.03 -7.40 7.16
C ALA A 171 -19.38 -6.89 7.71
N LYS A 172 -20.34 -6.51 6.84
CA LYS A 172 -21.65 -5.94 7.19
C LYS A 172 -21.56 -4.66 8.04
N LEU A 173 -20.41 -4.02 8.05
CA LEU A 173 -20.20 -2.72 8.71
C LEU A 173 -20.87 -1.60 7.93
N LEU A 174 -21.01 -1.76 6.60
CA LEU A 174 -21.82 -0.90 5.75
C LEU A 174 -23.05 -1.71 5.30
N ARG A 175 -24.24 -1.29 5.71
CA ARG A 175 -25.48 -1.88 5.17
C ARG A 175 -25.70 -1.36 3.76
N PRO A 176 -25.96 -2.22 2.76
CA PRO A 176 -26.42 -1.73 1.47
C PRO A 176 -27.72 -0.93 1.70
N VAL A 177 -27.78 0.25 1.12
CA VAL A 177 -29.05 1.01 1.06
C VAL A 177 -30.04 0.08 0.37
N ARG A 178 -31.03 -0.42 1.09
CA ARG A 178 -32.12 -1.20 0.49
C ARG A 178 -32.69 -0.30 -0.60
N ALA A 179 -32.58 -0.74 -1.85
CA ALA A 179 -33.40 -0.17 -2.90
C ALA A 179 -34.85 -0.29 -2.40
N MET A 180 -35.48 0.84 -2.15
CA MET A 180 -36.92 0.90 -1.88
C MET A 180 -37.58 0.46 -3.17
N SER A 181 -38.08 -0.79 -3.17
CA SER A 181 -38.95 -1.32 -4.20
C SER A 181 -40.35 -0.67 -4.05
#